data_cffd98d73f62e294661d44fcf9f4e8da
#
_entry.id   cffd98d73f62e294661d44fcf9f4e8da
#
_cell.length_a   1.000
_cell.length_b   1.000
_cell.length_c   1.000
_cell.angle_alpha   90.00
_cell.angle_beta   90.00
_cell.angle_gamma   90.00
#
_symmetry.space_group_name_H-M   'P 1'
#
loop_
_entity.id
_entity.type
_entity.pdbx_description
1 polymer ?
#
loop_
_entity_poly.entity_id
_entity_poly.type
_entity_poly.pdbx_seq_one_letter_code
_entity_poly.pdbx_strand_id
1 'polypeptide(L)'
;VPQRAGKYGLKVWHGAWLNDNDKENLEQINLLIDHANKYKDTVERVIVGNEVLLRKDLTANELRRYIRQVKQRVTQPVTYADVWEFWLRNPSLADEVDFITIHILPYWEDEPIGLDRREADGQLSIEKHLVDIYKKVQARFPDKKIVIGETGWPSDGRMRSDARPGRVEQVKYFSIFRGAAEREGFDYNVIEAFD
;
A
#
# COMPACT_ATOMS: atom_id res chain seq x y z
N VAL A 1 -13.65 7.27 -11.43
CA VAL A 1 -13.56 5.85 -11.05
C VAL A 1 -14.73 5.44 -10.17
N PRO A 2 -15.08 6.09 -9.03
CA PRO A 2 -16.12 5.58 -8.11
C PRO A 2 -17.49 5.39 -8.76
N GLN A 3 -17.93 6.33 -9.60
CA GLN A 3 -19.23 6.23 -10.30
C GLN A 3 -19.35 4.98 -11.16
N ARG A 4 -18.29 4.60 -11.88
CA ARG A 4 -18.30 3.38 -12.71
C ARG A 4 -18.25 2.12 -11.84
N ALA A 5 -17.37 2.09 -10.85
CA ALA A 5 -17.24 0.96 -9.95
C ALA A 5 -18.58 0.61 -9.26
N GLY A 6 -19.31 1.63 -8.77
CA GLY A 6 -20.62 1.44 -8.16
C GLY A 6 -21.67 0.80 -9.07
N LYS A 7 -21.61 1.06 -10.39
CA LYS A 7 -22.51 0.40 -11.35
C LYS A 7 -22.30 -1.12 -11.45
N TYR A 8 -21.11 -1.58 -11.09
CA TYR A 8 -20.76 -3.01 -11.11
C TYR A 8 -20.71 -3.63 -9.70
N GLY A 9 -21.19 -2.91 -8.68
CA GLY A 9 -21.19 -3.38 -7.30
C GLY A 9 -19.80 -3.46 -6.66
N LEU A 10 -18.77 -2.83 -7.27
CA LEU A 10 -17.41 -2.83 -6.76
C LEU A 10 -17.23 -1.76 -5.69
N LYS A 11 -16.42 -2.07 -4.68
CA LYS A 11 -15.92 -1.10 -3.69
C LYS A 11 -14.61 -0.51 -4.17
N VAL A 12 -14.32 0.72 -3.76
CA VAL A 12 -13.14 1.46 -4.18
C VAL A 12 -12.40 2.00 -2.94
N TRP A 13 -11.11 1.78 -2.90
CA TRP A 13 -10.22 2.58 -2.09
C TRP A 13 -9.75 3.76 -2.95
N HIS A 14 -10.24 4.94 -2.64
CA HIS A 14 -10.03 6.11 -3.48
C HIS A 14 -8.89 6.97 -2.94
N GLY A 15 -7.91 7.26 -3.79
CA GLY A 15 -6.71 8.00 -3.42
C GLY A 15 -6.63 9.39 -4.05
N ALA A 16 -5.94 10.32 -3.36
CA ALA A 16 -5.41 11.54 -3.92
C ALA A 16 -3.92 11.36 -4.25
N TRP A 17 -3.52 11.75 -5.45
CA TRP A 17 -2.11 11.83 -5.81
C TRP A 17 -1.54 13.15 -5.32
N LEU A 18 -0.57 13.10 -4.40
CA LEU A 18 0.11 14.27 -3.87
C LEU A 18 1.56 14.33 -4.40
N ASN A 19 2.04 15.55 -4.62
CA ASN A 19 3.39 15.87 -5.06
C ASN A 19 3.93 17.11 -4.33
N ASP A 20 4.96 17.76 -4.84
CA ASP A 20 5.57 18.97 -4.29
C ASP A 20 4.83 20.27 -4.65
N ASN A 21 3.72 20.19 -5.41
CA ASN A 21 2.91 21.33 -5.82
C ASN A 21 1.65 21.47 -4.95
N ASP A 22 1.66 22.41 -4.01
CA ASP A 22 0.55 22.63 -3.05
C ASP A 22 -0.79 22.92 -3.74
N LYS A 23 -0.79 23.64 -4.86
CA LYS A 23 -2.02 23.94 -5.60
C LYS A 23 -2.65 22.67 -6.18
N GLU A 24 -1.86 21.84 -6.83
CA GLU A 24 -2.32 20.55 -7.37
C GLU A 24 -2.79 19.62 -6.25
N ASN A 25 -2.07 19.59 -5.13
CA ASN A 25 -2.44 18.83 -3.96
C ASN A 25 -3.81 19.23 -3.42
N LEU A 26 -4.09 20.53 -3.31
CA LEU A 26 -5.39 21.03 -2.87
C LEU A 26 -6.52 20.66 -3.83
N GLU A 27 -6.28 20.69 -5.13
CA GLU A 27 -7.23 20.24 -6.16
C GLU A 27 -7.53 18.74 -6.00
N GLN A 28 -6.50 17.89 -5.84
CA GLN A 28 -6.63 16.46 -5.61
C GLN A 28 -7.37 16.15 -4.30
N ILE A 29 -7.06 16.84 -3.22
CA ILE A 29 -7.71 16.66 -1.91
C ILE A 29 -9.20 17.04 -1.98
N ASN A 30 -9.53 18.16 -2.62
CA ASN A 30 -10.94 18.56 -2.78
C ASN A 30 -11.72 17.54 -3.63
N LEU A 31 -11.15 17.07 -4.75
CA LEU A 31 -11.75 16.05 -5.58
C LEU A 31 -11.95 14.73 -4.82
N LEU A 32 -10.98 14.31 -4.02
CA LEU A 32 -11.06 13.13 -3.17
C LEU A 32 -12.23 13.23 -2.19
N ILE A 33 -12.33 14.35 -1.49
CA ILE A 33 -13.41 14.62 -0.51
C ILE A 33 -14.79 14.64 -1.19
N ASP A 34 -14.91 15.32 -2.33
CA ASP A 34 -16.15 15.39 -3.09
C ASP A 34 -16.59 13.99 -3.57
N HIS A 35 -15.67 13.19 -4.06
CA HIS A 35 -15.94 11.81 -4.47
C HIS A 35 -16.31 10.92 -3.29
N ALA A 36 -15.59 10.99 -2.18
CA ALA A 36 -15.88 10.22 -0.98
C ALA A 36 -17.30 10.53 -0.45
N ASN A 37 -17.67 11.80 -0.40
CA ASN A 37 -18.99 12.23 0.05
C ASN A 37 -20.11 11.90 -0.93
N LYS A 38 -19.86 12.01 -2.24
CA LYS A 38 -20.85 11.76 -3.28
C LYS A 38 -21.12 10.26 -3.50
N TYR A 39 -20.11 9.43 -3.36
CA TYR A 39 -20.18 7.99 -3.66
C TYR A 39 -19.93 7.13 -2.42
N LYS A 40 -20.59 7.47 -1.30
CA LYS A 40 -20.41 6.81 0.02
C LYS A 40 -20.59 5.30 -0.02
N ASP A 41 -21.52 4.81 -0.83
CA ASP A 41 -21.79 3.37 -0.98
C ASP A 41 -20.71 2.64 -1.80
N THR A 42 -19.89 3.36 -2.53
CA THR A 42 -18.85 2.82 -3.41
C THR A 42 -17.46 3.03 -2.83
N VAL A 43 -17.18 4.24 -2.33
CA VAL A 43 -15.88 4.57 -1.71
C VAL A 43 -15.86 4.02 -0.29
N GLU A 44 -15.14 2.92 -0.11
CA GLU A 44 -15.03 2.23 1.18
C GLU A 44 -13.94 2.83 2.07
N ARG A 45 -12.83 3.23 1.49
CA ARG A 45 -11.66 3.79 2.18
C ARG A 45 -11.03 4.91 1.36
N VAL A 46 -10.30 5.78 2.05
CA VAL A 46 -9.68 6.97 1.47
C VAL A 46 -8.18 6.96 1.72
N ILE A 47 -7.39 7.16 0.66
CA ILE A 47 -5.93 7.18 0.71
C ILE A 47 -5.43 8.60 0.43
N VAL A 48 -4.73 9.21 1.37
CA VAL A 48 -4.19 10.57 1.26
C VAL A 48 -2.70 10.50 0.90
N GLY A 49 -2.40 10.47 -0.38
CA GLY A 49 -1.04 10.33 -0.92
C GLY A 49 -0.57 8.88 -1.00
N ASN A 50 0.26 8.63 -2.01
CA ASN A 50 0.91 7.35 -2.27
C ASN A 50 2.40 7.57 -2.43
N GLU A 51 3.23 6.94 -1.57
CA GLU A 51 4.69 7.00 -1.59
C GLU A 51 5.29 8.42 -1.59
N VAL A 52 4.60 9.35 -0.97
CA VAL A 52 4.99 10.78 -0.97
C VAL A 52 6.31 10.99 -0.22
N LEU A 53 6.52 10.22 0.86
CA LEU A 53 7.77 10.28 1.64
C LEU A 53 8.90 9.55 0.93
N LEU A 54 8.62 8.42 0.27
CA LEU A 54 9.57 7.69 -0.56
C LEU A 54 10.09 8.58 -1.69
N ARG A 55 9.20 9.27 -2.42
CA ARG A 55 9.54 10.18 -3.51
C ARG A 55 10.14 11.50 -3.03
N LYS A 56 10.05 11.79 -1.71
CA LYS A 56 10.48 13.04 -1.09
C LYS A 56 9.74 14.30 -1.59
N ASP A 57 8.51 14.13 -2.04
CA ASP A 57 7.66 15.23 -2.52
C ASP A 57 7.19 16.12 -1.37
N LEU A 58 6.90 15.51 -0.21
CA LEU A 58 6.47 16.22 1.00
C LEU A 58 7.24 15.72 2.23
N THR A 59 7.31 16.56 3.22
CA THR A 59 7.69 16.15 4.59
C THR A 59 6.52 15.48 5.30
N ALA A 60 6.81 14.71 6.35
CA ALA A 60 5.76 14.10 7.19
C ALA A 60 4.80 15.15 7.80
N ASN A 61 5.29 16.37 8.08
CA ASN A 61 4.46 17.44 8.63
C ASN A 61 3.49 18.02 7.60
N GLU A 62 3.91 18.17 6.35
CA GLU A 62 3.06 18.62 5.25
C GLU A 62 1.99 17.56 4.94
N LEU A 63 2.39 16.30 4.82
CA LEU A 63 1.47 15.18 4.63
C LEU A 63 0.41 15.11 5.75
N ARG A 64 0.82 15.29 7.01
CA ARG A 64 -0.09 15.33 8.18
C ARG A 64 -1.19 16.38 8.02
N ARG A 65 -0.87 17.56 7.48
CA ARG A 65 -1.87 18.61 7.25
C ARG A 65 -2.95 18.15 6.28
N TYR A 66 -2.57 17.50 5.18
CA TYR A 66 -3.52 16.97 4.19
C TYR A 66 -4.37 15.83 4.78
N ILE A 67 -3.77 14.91 5.54
CA ILE A 67 -4.51 13.83 6.20
C ILE A 67 -5.58 14.40 7.13
N ARG A 68 -5.23 15.36 7.98
CA ARG A 68 -6.19 16.03 8.90
C ARG A 68 -7.31 16.74 8.14
N GLN A 69 -6.98 17.45 7.05
CA GLN A 69 -7.95 18.14 6.21
C GLN A 69 -9.00 17.18 5.63
N VAL A 70 -8.57 15.99 5.18
CA VAL A 70 -9.45 14.95 4.65
C VAL A 70 -10.29 14.35 5.78
N LYS A 71 -9.67 13.92 6.89
CA LYS A 71 -10.37 13.29 8.02
C LYS A 71 -11.50 14.14 8.59
N GLN A 72 -11.36 15.46 8.58
CA GLN A 72 -12.41 16.38 9.05
C GLN A 72 -13.63 16.47 8.12
N ARG A 73 -13.52 15.98 6.88
CA ARG A 73 -14.50 16.21 5.81
C ARG A 73 -15.08 14.95 5.19
N VAL A 74 -14.61 13.76 5.58
CA VAL A 74 -15.12 12.48 5.10
C VAL A 74 -15.54 11.58 6.26
N THR A 75 -16.37 10.58 5.98
CA THR A 75 -16.82 9.58 6.98
C THR A 75 -16.14 8.22 6.81
N GLN A 76 -15.50 8.00 5.68
CA GLN A 76 -14.76 6.78 5.38
C GLN A 76 -13.46 6.74 6.20
N PRO A 77 -12.97 5.55 6.55
CA PRO A 77 -11.65 5.38 7.14
C PRO A 77 -10.55 5.95 6.22
N VAL A 78 -9.63 6.72 6.80
CA VAL A 78 -8.56 7.42 6.10
C VAL A 78 -7.22 6.79 6.42
N THR A 79 -6.41 6.60 5.39
CA THR A 79 -5.02 6.15 5.48
C THR A 79 -4.10 6.96 4.58
N TYR A 80 -2.82 6.73 4.72
CA TYR A 80 -1.74 7.05 3.81
C TYR A 80 -1.08 5.76 3.37
N ALA A 81 -0.58 5.67 2.15
CA ALA A 81 0.09 4.48 1.62
C ALA A 81 1.55 4.78 1.29
N ASP A 82 2.46 3.96 1.81
CA ASP A 82 3.91 4.07 1.53
C ASP A 82 4.61 2.73 1.80
N VAL A 83 5.85 2.64 1.33
CA VAL A 83 6.74 1.54 1.68
C VAL A 83 6.90 1.46 3.20
N TRP A 84 6.91 0.26 3.73
CA TRP A 84 6.85 -0.05 5.16
C TRP A 84 7.89 0.68 6.01
N GLU A 85 9.09 0.95 5.49
CA GLU A 85 10.16 1.67 6.21
C GLU A 85 9.78 3.11 6.54
N PHE A 86 9.02 3.79 5.67
CA PHE A 86 8.64 5.19 5.92
C PHE A 86 7.65 5.32 7.07
N TRP A 87 6.82 4.32 7.30
CA TRP A 87 5.99 4.23 8.49
C TRP A 87 6.82 4.07 9.77
N LEU A 88 7.86 3.21 9.73
CA LEU A 88 8.75 3.02 10.88
C LEU A 88 9.61 4.26 11.17
N ARG A 89 10.01 4.99 10.13
CA ARG A 89 10.78 6.25 10.27
C ARG A 89 9.93 7.42 10.74
N ASN A 90 8.61 7.40 10.50
CA ASN A 90 7.69 8.48 10.83
C ASN A 90 6.52 7.98 11.70
N PRO A 91 6.78 7.39 12.87
CA PRO A 91 5.75 6.67 13.64
C PRO A 91 4.58 7.56 14.08
N SER A 92 4.79 8.85 14.25
CA SER A 92 3.72 9.79 14.63
C SER A 92 2.66 10.02 13.54
N LEU A 93 2.88 9.56 12.30
CA LEU A 93 1.83 9.56 11.28
C LEU A 93 0.72 8.54 11.59
N ALA A 94 1.02 7.50 12.35
CA ALA A 94 0.02 6.51 12.75
C ALA A 94 -1.12 7.13 13.58
N ASP A 95 -0.85 8.21 14.32
CA ASP A 95 -1.86 8.92 15.10
C ASP A 95 -2.87 9.66 14.22
N GLU A 96 -2.49 9.98 12.99
CA GLU A 96 -3.30 10.76 12.06
C GLU A 96 -4.25 9.90 11.21
N VAL A 97 -3.99 8.60 11.09
CA VAL A 97 -4.73 7.69 10.22
C VAL A 97 -5.59 6.70 11.01
N ASP A 98 -6.60 6.15 10.38
CA ASP A 98 -7.48 5.15 11.01
C ASP A 98 -6.88 3.75 10.94
N PHE A 99 -6.09 3.47 9.91
CA PHE A 99 -5.33 2.24 9.72
C PHE A 99 -4.06 2.53 8.92
N ILE A 100 -3.09 1.64 8.95
CA ILE A 100 -1.80 1.78 8.26
C ILE A 100 -1.82 0.97 6.98
N THR A 101 -1.40 1.58 5.87
CA THR A 101 -1.26 0.93 4.58
C THR A 101 0.20 0.91 4.17
N ILE A 102 0.77 -0.29 4.07
CA ILE A 102 2.17 -0.51 3.72
C ILE A 102 2.30 -1.15 2.34
N HIS A 103 3.38 -0.82 1.62
CA HIS A 103 3.77 -1.53 0.41
C HIS A 103 4.88 -2.53 0.73
N ILE A 104 4.77 -3.74 0.21
CA ILE A 104 5.80 -4.77 0.28
C ILE A 104 5.98 -5.33 -1.12
N LEU A 105 7.06 -4.92 -1.78
CA LEU A 105 7.31 -5.14 -3.19
C LEU A 105 8.70 -5.77 -3.41
N PRO A 106 8.91 -7.04 -3.04
CA PRO A 106 10.24 -7.67 -2.93
C PRO A 106 11.08 -7.67 -4.21
N TYR A 107 10.44 -7.55 -5.38
CA TYR A 107 11.18 -7.41 -6.64
C TYR A 107 11.77 -6.01 -6.81
N TRP A 108 11.07 -4.97 -6.34
CA TRP A 108 11.46 -3.55 -6.53
C TRP A 108 12.30 -2.98 -5.38
N GLU A 109 12.39 -3.67 -4.25
CA GLU A 109 13.19 -3.25 -3.10
C GLU A 109 14.70 -3.19 -3.44
N ASP A 110 15.48 -2.51 -2.60
CA ASP A 110 16.92 -2.34 -2.81
C ASP A 110 17.67 -3.69 -2.82
N GLU A 111 17.19 -4.65 -2.03
CA GLU A 111 17.68 -6.04 -1.99
C GLU A 111 16.61 -7.00 -2.53
N PRO A 112 16.50 -7.14 -3.87
CA PRO A 112 15.50 -8.01 -4.46
C PRO A 112 15.68 -9.48 -4.06
N ILE A 113 14.57 -10.19 -3.84
CA ILE A 113 14.58 -11.58 -3.38
C ILE A 113 13.99 -12.49 -4.44
N GLY A 114 14.78 -13.45 -4.93
CA GLY A 114 14.30 -14.46 -5.88
C GLY A 114 13.33 -15.45 -5.27
N LEU A 115 12.36 -15.90 -6.08
CA LEU A 115 11.27 -16.78 -5.63
C LEU A 115 11.71 -18.18 -5.21
N ASP A 116 12.92 -18.61 -5.61
CA ASP A 116 13.46 -19.93 -5.29
C ASP A 116 14.50 -19.91 -4.17
N ARG A 117 14.87 -18.70 -3.69
CA ARG A 117 15.81 -18.53 -2.58
C ARG A 117 15.22 -19.13 -1.30
N ARG A 118 16.07 -19.88 -0.58
CA ARG A 118 15.66 -20.53 0.67
C ARG A 118 16.59 -20.17 1.81
N GLU A 119 16.01 -20.11 3.00
CA GLU A 119 16.70 -20.05 4.26
C GLU A 119 17.35 -21.39 4.62
N ALA A 120 18.19 -21.40 5.66
CA ALA A 120 18.88 -22.62 6.11
C ALA A 120 17.92 -23.74 6.57
N ASP A 121 16.72 -23.38 7.04
CA ASP A 121 15.65 -24.31 7.45
C ASP A 121 14.78 -24.80 6.27
N GLY A 122 15.06 -24.33 5.04
CA GLY A 122 14.33 -24.67 3.83
C GLY A 122 13.10 -23.79 3.53
N GLN A 123 12.73 -22.85 4.40
CA GLN A 123 11.66 -21.87 4.13
C GLN A 123 12.04 -21.00 2.93
N LEU A 124 11.03 -20.57 2.13
CA LEU A 124 11.25 -19.59 1.07
C LEU A 124 11.59 -18.22 1.67
N SER A 125 12.73 -17.65 1.26
CA SER A 125 13.20 -16.35 1.77
C SER A 125 12.20 -15.24 1.51
N ILE A 126 11.52 -15.26 0.36
CA ILE A 126 10.51 -14.27 0.01
C ILE A 126 9.27 -14.36 0.93
N GLU A 127 8.82 -15.56 1.26
CA GLU A 127 7.71 -15.77 2.20
C GLU A 127 8.07 -15.25 3.60
N LYS A 128 9.25 -15.62 4.08
CA LYS A 128 9.78 -15.14 5.36
C LYS A 128 9.86 -13.61 5.39
N HIS A 129 10.38 -13.00 4.34
CA HIS A 129 10.49 -11.54 4.20
C HIS A 129 9.13 -10.85 4.33
N LEU A 130 8.11 -11.30 3.59
CA LEU A 130 6.74 -10.76 3.65
C LEU A 130 6.17 -10.82 5.08
N VAL A 131 6.32 -11.94 5.74
CA VAL A 131 5.82 -12.17 7.10
C VAL A 131 6.58 -11.32 8.13
N ASP A 132 7.91 -11.29 8.02
CA ASP A 132 8.75 -10.53 8.96
C ASP A 132 8.49 -9.02 8.88
N ILE A 133 8.33 -8.48 7.67
CA ILE A 133 7.98 -7.06 7.48
C ILE A 133 6.62 -6.77 8.12
N TYR A 134 5.61 -7.56 7.79
CA TYR A 134 4.27 -7.34 8.34
C TYR A 134 4.28 -7.37 9.87
N LYS A 135 4.89 -8.41 10.46
CA LYS A 135 5.01 -8.54 11.91
C LYS A 135 5.82 -7.42 12.55
N LYS A 136 6.87 -6.94 11.89
CA LYS A 136 7.68 -5.80 12.36
C LYS A 136 6.86 -4.51 12.43
N VAL A 137 6.04 -4.23 11.41
CA VAL A 137 5.14 -3.08 11.41
C VAL A 137 4.04 -3.25 12.45
N GLN A 138 3.42 -4.42 12.54
CA GLN A 138 2.40 -4.73 13.53
C GLN A 138 2.91 -4.56 14.97
N ALA A 139 4.11 -5.05 15.26
CA ALA A 139 4.74 -4.89 16.58
C ALA A 139 5.03 -3.43 16.93
N ARG A 140 5.33 -2.59 15.92
CA ARG A 140 5.55 -1.15 16.12
C ARG A 140 4.25 -0.39 16.36
N PHE A 141 3.13 -0.87 15.80
CA PHE A 141 1.81 -0.23 15.86
C PHE A 141 0.73 -1.23 16.30
N PRO A 142 0.77 -1.72 17.55
CA PRO A 142 -0.09 -2.82 18.01
C PRO A 142 -1.58 -2.47 18.00
N ASP A 143 -1.92 -1.19 18.14
CA ASP A 143 -3.30 -0.71 18.18
C ASP A 143 -3.85 -0.30 16.80
N LYS A 144 -3.05 -0.48 15.73
CA LYS A 144 -3.46 -0.14 14.37
C LYS A 144 -3.66 -1.39 13.53
N LYS A 145 -4.74 -1.40 12.77
CA LYS A 145 -4.89 -2.37 11.68
C LYS A 145 -3.84 -2.09 10.61
N ILE A 146 -3.13 -3.13 10.18
CA ILE A 146 -2.17 -3.06 9.07
C ILE A 146 -2.81 -3.67 7.84
N VAL A 147 -2.64 -3.00 6.71
CA VAL A 147 -3.07 -3.50 5.40
C VAL A 147 -1.90 -3.39 4.43
N ILE A 148 -1.67 -4.42 3.66
CA ILE A 148 -0.72 -4.37 2.55
C ILE A 148 -1.43 -3.68 1.37
N GLY A 149 -1.05 -2.43 1.08
CA GLY A 149 -1.67 -1.61 0.04
C GLY A 149 -1.26 -2.02 -1.36
N GLU A 150 0.01 -2.40 -1.50
CA GLU A 150 0.56 -2.90 -2.75
C GLU A 150 1.48 -4.09 -2.49
N THR A 151 1.25 -5.16 -3.23
CA THR A 151 2.14 -6.31 -3.37
C THR A 151 1.96 -6.90 -4.76
N GLY A 152 3.06 -7.31 -5.39
CA GLY A 152 3.01 -7.80 -6.76
C GLY A 152 4.36 -8.29 -7.27
N TRP A 153 4.36 -8.77 -8.52
CA TRP A 153 5.53 -9.24 -9.24
C TRP A 153 5.39 -8.95 -10.72
N PRO A 154 6.41 -8.42 -11.41
CA PRO A 154 6.29 -8.02 -12.80
C PRO A 154 6.20 -9.23 -13.75
N SER A 155 5.36 -9.09 -14.78
CA SER A 155 5.17 -10.08 -15.83
C SER A 155 6.33 -10.11 -16.85
N ASP A 156 7.10 -9.00 -16.93
CA ASP A 156 8.26 -8.82 -17.80
C ASP A 156 9.25 -7.81 -17.19
N GLY A 157 10.42 -7.66 -17.79
CA GLY A 157 11.42 -6.72 -17.33
C GLY A 157 12.82 -7.31 -17.21
N ARG A 158 13.68 -6.62 -16.47
CA ARG A 158 15.06 -7.06 -16.23
C ARG A 158 15.19 -7.82 -14.92
N MET A 159 15.99 -8.90 -14.94
CA MET A 159 16.37 -9.59 -13.71
C MET A 159 17.06 -8.62 -12.74
N ARG A 160 16.67 -8.66 -11.48
CA ARG A 160 17.26 -7.87 -10.38
C ARG A 160 17.83 -8.84 -9.35
N SER A 161 19.16 -8.91 -9.23
CA SER A 161 19.82 -9.94 -8.43
C SER A 161 19.35 -11.35 -8.86
N ASP A 162 18.73 -12.13 -7.97
CA ASP A 162 18.10 -13.42 -8.27
C ASP A 162 16.57 -13.33 -8.47
N ALA A 163 16.01 -12.12 -8.41
CA ALA A 163 14.60 -11.88 -8.69
C ALA A 163 14.36 -11.76 -10.20
N ARG A 164 13.81 -12.82 -10.77
CA ARG A 164 13.50 -12.93 -12.20
C ARG A 164 12.06 -12.46 -12.44
N PRO A 165 11.81 -11.52 -13.37
CA PRO A 165 10.46 -11.20 -13.81
C PRO A 165 9.92 -12.25 -14.77
N GLY A 166 8.62 -12.36 -14.91
CA GLY A 166 7.99 -13.30 -15.85
C GLY A 166 6.56 -13.66 -15.43
N ARG A 167 5.74 -14.08 -16.38
CA ARG A 167 4.35 -14.49 -16.11
C ARG A 167 4.28 -15.72 -15.20
N VAL A 168 5.20 -16.66 -15.35
CA VAL A 168 5.27 -17.85 -14.49
C VAL A 168 5.69 -17.45 -13.08
N GLU A 169 6.68 -16.59 -12.98
CA GLU A 169 7.18 -16.03 -11.73
C GLU A 169 6.09 -15.20 -11.01
N GLN A 170 5.32 -14.43 -11.77
CA GLN A 170 4.18 -13.67 -11.24
C GLN A 170 3.14 -14.61 -10.60
N VAL A 171 2.73 -15.67 -11.31
CA VAL A 171 1.78 -16.67 -10.76
C VAL A 171 2.37 -17.35 -9.51
N LYS A 172 3.66 -17.69 -9.54
CA LYS A 172 4.37 -18.30 -8.41
C LYS A 172 4.40 -17.37 -7.20
N TYR A 173 4.74 -16.09 -7.42
CA TYR A 173 4.71 -15.07 -6.37
C TYR A 173 3.33 -14.99 -5.71
N PHE A 174 2.27 -14.85 -6.50
CA PHE A 174 0.92 -14.76 -5.95
C PHE A 174 0.48 -16.02 -5.20
N SER A 175 0.93 -17.19 -5.63
CA SER A 175 0.66 -18.43 -4.90
C SER A 175 1.34 -18.43 -3.52
N ILE A 176 2.62 -18.02 -3.45
CA ILE A 176 3.38 -17.90 -2.19
C ILE A 176 2.74 -16.83 -1.29
N PHE A 177 2.50 -15.65 -1.84
CA PHE A 177 1.92 -14.53 -1.10
C PHE A 177 0.55 -14.88 -0.52
N ARG A 178 -0.35 -15.46 -1.34
CA ARG A 178 -1.69 -15.84 -0.88
C ARG A 178 -1.63 -16.87 0.24
N GLY A 179 -0.75 -17.87 0.12
CA GLY A 179 -0.54 -18.86 1.18
C GLY A 179 -0.08 -18.22 2.50
N ALA A 180 0.84 -17.24 2.44
CA ALA A 180 1.27 -16.48 3.60
C ALA A 180 0.13 -15.62 4.17
N ALA A 181 -0.60 -14.91 3.30
CA ALA A 181 -1.71 -14.04 3.70
C ALA A 181 -2.85 -14.82 4.39
N GLU A 182 -3.20 -15.99 3.88
CA GLU A 182 -4.22 -16.85 4.50
C GLU A 182 -3.79 -17.36 5.88
N ARG A 183 -2.51 -17.74 6.05
CA ARG A 183 -2.00 -18.23 7.35
C ARG A 183 -1.86 -17.14 8.40
N GLU A 184 -1.40 -15.96 7.99
CA GLU A 184 -1.09 -14.85 8.89
C GLU A 184 -2.24 -13.86 9.04
N GLY A 185 -3.31 -14.00 8.23
CA GLY A 185 -4.48 -13.11 8.27
C GLY A 185 -4.23 -11.72 7.71
N PHE A 186 -3.41 -11.59 6.66
CA PHE A 186 -3.15 -10.29 6.03
C PHE A 186 -4.39 -9.78 5.29
N ASP A 187 -4.71 -8.48 5.48
CA ASP A 187 -5.53 -7.74 4.54
C ASP A 187 -4.62 -7.12 3.46
N TYR A 188 -5.01 -7.22 2.19
CA TYR A 188 -4.13 -6.78 1.10
C TYR A 188 -4.86 -6.36 -0.17
N ASN A 189 -4.17 -5.56 -0.99
CA ASN A 189 -4.45 -5.36 -2.40
C ASN A 189 -3.27 -5.88 -3.23
N VAL A 190 -3.60 -6.38 -4.41
CA VAL A 190 -2.60 -6.89 -5.37
C VAL A 190 -2.44 -5.90 -6.50
N ILE A 191 -1.23 -5.62 -6.91
CA ILE A 191 -0.90 -4.90 -8.14
C ILE A 191 -0.27 -5.87 -9.15
N GLU A 192 -0.62 -5.75 -10.43
CA GLU A 192 -1.79 -4.99 -10.88
C GLU A 192 -2.66 -5.87 -11.81
N ALA A 193 -3.87 -5.46 -12.03
CA ALA A 193 -4.83 -6.26 -12.81
C ALA A 193 -4.55 -6.23 -14.33
N PHE A 194 -3.79 -5.22 -14.79
CA PHE A 194 -3.42 -5.01 -16.19
C PHE A 194 -1.97 -4.54 -16.28
N ASP A 195 -1.21 -5.07 -17.25
CA ASP A 195 0.15 -4.62 -17.59
C ASP A 195 0.09 -3.45 -18.59
#